data_7ef69de1e4ccdf616c8108c63427a97e
#
_entry.id   7ef69de1e4ccdf616c8108c63427a97e
#
_cell.length_a   1.000
_cell.length_b   1.000
_cell.length_c   1.000
_cell.angle_alpha   90.00
_cell.angle_beta   90.00
_cell.angle_gamma   90.00
#
_symmetry.space_group_name_H-M   'P 1'
#
loop_
_entity.id
_entity.type
_entity.pdbx_description
1 polymer ?
#
loop_
_entity_poly.entity_id
_entity_poly.type
_entity_poly.pdbx_seq_one_letter_code
_entity_poly.pdbx_strand_id
1 'polypeptide(L)'
;MIERVGASTPIPTNVRFISATNRNLMRLVERGAFRKDFYFRINVIPITLPALRERVEDIPLLAETFFRKLRLKSGKKIEGISNETMDVLVSHSWPGNVRELKSAFEYAFVTCQDNMIRPQHLPSTIYRRRGSPSASKRKSLDLKEIEKQELLEALEKTGGNQSEAAELLRVSRVTIWNRMKRFGINAERRIEVRTN
;
A
#
# COMPACT_ATOMS: atom_id res chain seq x y z
N MET A 1 17.60 -37.30 15.64
CA MET A 1 16.76 -38.43 15.21
C MET A 1 15.45 -37.91 14.65
N ILE A 2 14.96 -38.48 13.56
CA ILE A 2 13.66 -38.19 12.97
C ILE A 2 12.87 -39.50 12.87
N GLU A 3 11.55 -39.41 13.02
CA GLU A 3 10.64 -40.55 12.82
C GLU A 3 9.81 -40.27 11.56
N ARG A 4 9.66 -41.28 10.71
CA ARG A 4 8.74 -41.20 9.59
C ARG A 4 7.33 -41.32 10.12
N VAL A 5 6.39 -40.58 9.58
CA VAL A 5 4.99 -40.70 9.90
C VAL A 5 4.54 -42.14 9.62
N GLY A 6 4.07 -42.83 10.65
CA GLY A 6 3.65 -44.26 10.57
C GLY A 6 4.77 -45.30 10.76
N ALA A 7 6.01 -44.88 11.06
CA ALA A 7 7.10 -45.79 11.41
C ALA A 7 7.41 -45.69 12.91
N SER A 8 7.75 -46.83 13.53
CA SER A 8 8.12 -46.92 14.94
C SER A 8 9.63 -46.86 15.22
N THR A 9 10.45 -46.78 14.19
CA THR A 9 11.91 -46.77 14.33
C THR A 9 12.50 -45.39 14.02
N PRO A 10 13.18 -44.73 14.99
CA PRO A 10 13.86 -43.46 14.78
C PRO A 10 15.08 -43.63 13.91
N ILE A 11 15.26 -42.72 12.96
CA ILE A 11 16.40 -42.67 12.06
C ILE A 11 17.38 -41.59 12.57
N PRO A 12 18.66 -41.95 12.85
CA PRO A 12 19.66 -40.94 13.21
C PRO A 12 19.94 -40.04 12.01
N THR A 13 19.88 -38.73 12.22
CA THR A 13 20.16 -37.73 11.19
C THR A 13 21.15 -36.69 11.72
N ASN A 14 22.11 -36.31 10.88
CA ASN A 14 23.03 -35.20 11.14
C ASN A 14 22.61 -34.02 10.24
N VAL A 15 21.64 -33.23 10.70
CA VAL A 15 21.10 -32.07 9.96
C VAL A 15 21.09 -30.83 10.83
N ARG A 16 21.36 -29.69 10.22
CA ARG A 16 21.20 -28.38 10.83
C ARG A 16 19.82 -27.81 10.42
N PHE A 17 19.02 -27.43 11.41
CA PHE A 17 17.74 -26.78 11.19
C PHE A 17 17.89 -25.27 11.19
N ILE A 18 17.38 -24.60 10.15
CA ILE A 18 17.24 -23.16 10.06
C ILE A 18 15.76 -22.88 9.76
N SER A 19 15.09 -22.15 10.63
CA SER A 19 13.70 -21.77 10.44
C SER A 19 13.60 -20.26 10.27
N ALA A 20 12.62 -19.79 9.50
CA ALA A 20 12.34 -18.37 9.31
C ALA A 20 10.84 -18.11 9.32
N THR A 21 10.46 -16.99 9.90
CA THR A 21 9.06 -16.54 9.94
C THR A 21 9.02 -15.01 9.96
N ASN A 22 7.96 -14.43 9.41
CA ASN A 22 7.65 -13.02 9.55
C ASN A 22 6.59 -12.76 10.65
N ARG A 23 6.16 -13.80 11.39
CA ARG A 23 5.17 -13.69 12.45
C ARG A 23 5.84 -13.61 13.82
N ASN A 24 5.23 -12.86 14.73
CA ASN A 24 5.61 -12.88 16.13
C ASN A 24 5.08 -14.17 16.77
N LEU A 25 5.94 -15.19 16.87
CA LEU A 25 5.57 -16.52 17.38
C LEU A 25 5.14 -16.47 18.86
N MET A 26 5.76 -15.59 19.68
CA MET A 26 5.38 -15.46 21.09
C MET A 26 3.92 -15.01 21.24
N ARG A 27 3.49 -14.02 20.46
CA ARG A 27 2.07 -13.59 20.44
C ARG A 27 1.13 -14.70 19.96
N LEU A 28 1.58 -15.59 19.08
CA LEU A 28 0.79 -16.74 18.66
C LEU A 28 0.69 -17.81 19.76
N VAL A 29 1.76 -17.99 20.56
CA VAL A 29 1.74 -18.85 21.74
C VAL A 29 0.76 -18.32 22.78
N GLU A 30 0.79 -17.03 23.09
CA GLU A 30 -0.13 -16.36 24.02
C GLU A 30 -1.60 -16.51 23.61
N ARG A 31 -1.88 -16.55 22.33
CA ARG A 31 -3.23 -16.75 21.77
C ARG A 31 -3.62 -18.21 21.58
N GLY A 32 -2.77 -19.15 21.98
CA GLY A 32 -3.00 -20.59 21.77
C GLY A 32 -2.90 -21.06 20.32
N ALA A 33 -2.50 -20.16 19.38
CA ALA A 33 -2.39 -20.47 17.96
C ALA A 33 -1.04 -21.09 17.55
N PHE A 34 -0.12 -21.22 18.49
CA PHE A 34 1.17 -21.90 18.30
C PHE A 34 1.58 -22.61 19.58
N ARG A 35 2.09 -23.82 19.45
CA ARG A 35 2.47 -24.65 20.60
C ARG A 35 3.69 -24.07 21.31
N LYS A 36 3.61 -23.91 22.64
CA LYS A 36 4.66 -23.35 23.48
C LYS A 36 5.93 -24.23 23.50
N ASP A 37 5.75 -25.56 23.56
CA ASP A 37 6.85 -26.52 23.54
C ASP A 37 7.65 -26.46 22.24
N PHE A 38 6.95 -26.34 21.11
CA PHE A 38 7.59 -26.21 19.80
C PHE A 38 8.31 -24.87 19.64
N TYR A 39 7.73 -23.78 20.15
CA TYR A 39 8.37 -22.46 20.16
C TYR A 39 9.76 -22.53 20.81
N PHE A 40 9.87 -23.06 22.03
CA PHE A 40 11.15 -23.13 22.71
C PHE A 40 12.15 -24.07 22.02
N ARG A 41 11.68 -25.04 21.28
CA ARG A 41 12.54 -25.97 20.53
C ARG A 41 13.19 -25.34 19.31
N ILE A 42 12.51 -24.40 18.64
CA ILE A 42 13.03 -23.75 17.44
C ILE A 42 13.68 -22.39 17.74
N ASN A 43 13.29 -21.71 18.82
CA ASN A 43 13.78 -20.38 19.18
C ASN A 43 14.98 -20.42 20.12
N VAL A 44 16.00 -21.23 19.78
CA VAL A 44 17.21 -21.37 20.59
C VAL A 44 18.18 -20.20 20.35
N ILE A 45 18.38 -19.82 19.10
CA ILE A 45 19.22 -18.68 18.71
C ILE A 45 18.41 -17.81 17.75
N PRO A 46 17.66 -16.83 18.27
CA PRO A 46 16.89 -15.93 17.43
C PRO A 46 17.79 -14.91 16.73
N ILE A 47 17.59 -14.76 15.41
CA ILE A 47 18.25 -13.72 14.61
C ILE A 47 17.14 -12.83 14.05
N THR A 48 17.10 -11.58 14.48
CA THR A 48 16.16 -10.59 13.97
C THR A 48 16.81 -9.82 12.82
N LEU A 49 16.19 -9.88 11.62
CA LEU A 49 16.62 -9.11 10.48
C LEU A 49 15.92 -7.74 10.48
N PRO A 50 16.68 -6.63 10.49
CA PRO A 50 16.09 -5.30 10.43
C PRO A 50 15.40 -5.07 9.08
N ALA A 51 14.34 -4.27 9.08
CA ALA A 51 13.67 -3.86 7.86
C ALA A 51 14.58 -2.93 7.03
N LEU A 52 14.35 -2.87 5.71
CA LEU A 52 15.22 -2.06 4.83
C LEU A 52 15.19 -0.57 5.18
N ARG A 53 14.06 -0.05 5.69
CA ARG A 53 13.95 1.32 6.22
C ARG A 53 14.82 1.60 7.46
N GLU A 54 15.32 0.58 8.13
CA GLU A 54 16.18 0.68 9.32
C GLU A 54 17.68 0.58 8.95
N ARG A 55 17.97 0.31 7.65
CA ARG A 55 19.32 0.22 7.07
C ARG A 55 19.36 0.89 5.71
N VAL A 56 19.02 2.17 5.71
CA VAL A 56 18.83 2.99 4.50
C VAL A 56 20.14 3.10 3.71
N GLU A 57 21.28 3.05 4.38
CA GLU A 57 22.64 3.04 3.81
C GLU A 57 22.91 1.84 2.90
N ASP A 58 22.19 0.73 3.06
CA ASP A 58 22.33 -0.44 2.18
C ASP A 58 21.62 -0.24 0.83
N ILE A 59 20.68 0.70 0.74
CA ILE A 59 19.83 0.88 -0.47
C ILE A 59 20.68 1.18 -1.71
N PRO A 60 21.65 2.10 -1.70
CA PRO A 60 22.48 2.37 -2.88
C PRO A 60 23.25 1.15 -3.37
N LEU A 61 23.82 0.36 -2.45
CA LEU A 61 24.57 -0.84 -2.78
C LEU A 61 23.68 -1.94 -3.37
N LEU A 62 22.49 -2.11 -2.80
CA LEU A 62 21.49 -3.05 -3.32
C LEU A 62 20.98 -2.61 -4.69
N ALA A 63 20.71 -1.33 -4.86
CA ALA A 63 20.27 -0.72 -6.12
C ALA A 63 21.30 -0.98 -7.24
N GLU A 64 22.57 -0.70 -6.97
CA GLU A 64 23.64 -0.95 -7.94
C GLU A 64 23.80 -2.45 -8.26
N THR A 65 23.67 -3.30 -7.24
CA THR A 65 23.74 -4.76 -7.43
C THR A 65 22.62 -5.27 -8.33
N PHE A 66 21.37 -4.80 -8.12
CA PHE A 66 20.24 -5.17 -8.96
C PHE A 66 20.36 -4.60 -10.37
N PHE A 67 20.77 -3.34 -10.48
CA PHE A 67 21.03 -2.69 -11.76
C PHE A 67 22.03 -3.51 -12.59
N ARG A 68 23.20 -3.84 -12.02
CA ARG A 68 24.24 -4.62 -12.70
C ARG A 68 23.75 -6.00 -13.15
N LYS A 69 23.02 -6.71 -12.29
CA LYS A 69 22.45 -8.04 -12.61
C LYS A 69 21.42 -7.96 -13.75
N LEU A 70 20.56 -6.95 -13.73
CA LEU A 70 19.51 -6.76 -14.76
C LEU A 70 20.10 -6.29 -16.08
N ARG A 71 21.10 -5.41 -16.06
CA ARG A 71 21.83 -4.95 -17.24
C ARG A 71 22.44 -6.13 -18.00
N LEU A 72 23.11 -7.04 -17.27
CA LEU A 72 23.71 -8.24 -17.87
C LEU A 72 22.66 -9.18 -18.49
N LYS A 73 21.45 -9.25 -17.90
CA LYS A 73 20.38 -10.14 -18.40
C LYS A 73 19.58 -9.55 -19.55
N SER A 74 19.37 -8.24 -19.56
CA SER A 74 18.41 -7.60 -20.46
C SER A 74 18.98 -7.27 -21.83
N GLY A 75 20.30 -7.17 -21.98
CA GLY A 75 20.98 -6.68 -23.19
C GLY A 75 20.70 -5.22 -23.52
N LYS A 76 19.95 -4.50 -22.66
CA LYS A 76 19.63 -3.07 -22.85
C LYS A 76 20.86 -2.20 -22.58
N LYS A 77 21.02 -1.15 -23.37
CA LYS A 77 22.09 -0.17 -23.25
C LYS A 77 21.76 0.90 -22.19
N ILE A 78 21.36 0.46 -20.99
CA ILE A 78 21.14 1.36 -19.84
C ILE A 78 22.47 1.51 -19.12
N GLU A 79 22.95 2.75 -18.98
CA GLU A 79 24.28 3.09 -18.47
C GLU A 79 24.29 3.27 -16.95
N GLY A 80 23.16 3.73 -16.36
CA GLY A 80 23.13 4.01 -14.94
C GLY A 80 21.74 4.36 -14.38
N ILE A 81 21.78 4.80 -13.13
CA ILE A 81 20.64 5.27 -12.35
C ILE A 81 20.88 6.76 -12.11
N SER A 82 19.89 7.62 -12.37
CA SER A 82 20.04 9.06 -12.09
C SER A 82 20.04 9.34 -10.58
N ASN A 83 20.69 10.45 -10.17
CA ASN A 83 20.75 10.87 -8.78
C ASN A 83 19.34 11.07 -8.18
N GLU A 84 18.44 11.67 -8.95
CA GLU A 84 17.05 11.88 -8.54
C GLU A 84 16.32 10.54 -8.30
N THR A 85 16.66 9.53 -9.07
CA THR A 85 16.11 8.17 -8.84
C THR A 85 16.65 7.59 -7.55
N MET A 86 17.94 7.74 -7.31
CA MET A 86 18.56 7.27 -6.06
C MET A 86 17.93 7.96 -4.84
N ASP A 87 17.70 9.27 -4.89
CA ASP A 87 17.02 10.02 -3.81
C ASP A 87 15.62 9.48 -3.53
N VAL A 88 14.86 9.15 -4.58
CA VAL A 88 13.54 8.51 -4.45
C VAL A 88 13.64 7.15 -3.79
N LEU A 89 14.61 6.32 -4.20
CA LEU A 89 14.82 4.97 -3.64
C LEU A 89 15.19 5.03 -2.16
N VAL A 90 16.09 5.96 -1.77
CA VAL A 90 16.54 6.14 -0.39
C VAL A 90 15.42 6.68 0.51
N SER A 91 14.54 7.54 -0.03
CA SER A 91 13.43 8.14 0.73
C SER A 91 12.20 7.24 0.88
N HIS A 92 12.12 6.12 0.18
CA HIS A 92 10.96 5.22 0.22
C HIS A 92 11.04 4.26 1.41
N SER A 93 9.89 3.92 2.00
CA SER A 93 9.80 3.13 3.24
C SER A 93 9.96 1.61 3.06
N TRP A 94 9.89 1.12 1.84
CA TRP A 94 10.09 -0.28 1.45
C TRP A 94 9.32 -1.30 2.31
N PRO A 95 7.98 -1.27 2.35
CA PRO A 95 7.20 -2.25 3.14
C PRO A 95 7.45 -3.69 2.70
N GLY A 96 7.74 -3.94 1.41
CA GLY A 96 8.16 -5.24 0.88
C GLY A 96 9.66 -5.50 0.95
N ASN A 97 10.43 -4.63 1.65
CA ASN A 97 11.86 -4.74 1.86
C ASN A 97 12.64 -4.96 0.54
N VAL A 98 13.67 -5.80 0.57
CA VAL A 98 14.56 -6.09 -0.57
C VAL A 98 13.81 -6.69 -1.76
N ARG A 99 12.69 -7.43 -1.53
CA ARG A 99 11.90 -7.97 -2.63
C ARG A 99 11.20 -6.88 -3.43
N GLU A 100 10.63 -5.90 -2.74
CA GLU A 100 9.98 -4.74 -3.38
C GLU A 100 11.00 -3.90 -4.15
N LEU A 101 12.16 -3.62 -3.56
CA LEU A 101 13.26 -2.92 -4.23
C LEU A 101 13.68 -3.65 -5.52
N LYS A 102 13.86 -4.97 -5.46
CA LYS A 102 14.20 -5.79 -6.63
C LYS A 102 13.13 -5.69 -7.72
N SER A 103 11.85 -5.85 -7.36
CA SER A 103 10.74 -5.75 -8.31
C SER A 103 10.63 -4.36 -8.92
N ALA A 104 10.94 -3.29 -8.16
CA ALA A 104 10.99 -1.94 -8.69
C ALA A 104 12.06 -1.78 -9.78
N PHE A 105 13.21 -2.40 -9.62
CA PHE A 105 14.26 -2.42 -10.65
C PHE A 105 13.85 -3.25 -11.87
N GLU A 106 13.23 -4.41 -11.67
CA GLU A 106 12.72 -5.24 -12.77
C GLU A 106 11.70 -4.44 -13.61
N TYR A 107 10.79 -3.72 -12.96
CA TYR A 107 9.84 -2.82 -13.61
C TYR A 107 10.54 -1.67 -14.34
N ALA A 108 11.52 -1.00 -13.68
CA ALA A 108 12.25 0.10 -14.27
C ALA A 108 13.02 -0.33 -15.53
N PHE A 109 13.60 -1.52 -15.54
CA PHE A 109 14.29 -2.05 -16.72
C PHE A 109 13.32 -2.35 -17.87
N VAL A 110 12.08 -2.77 -17.61
CA VAL A 110 11.07 -2.98 -18.63
C VAL A 110 10.63 -1.65 -19.26
N THR A 111 10.35 -0.66 -18.43
CA THR A 111 9.77 0.63 -18.84
C THR A 111 10.80 1.62 -19.37
N CYS A 112 12.09 1.48 -19.00
CA CYS A 112 13.15 2.36 -19.44
C CYS A 112 13.47 2.12 -20.94
N GLN A 113 13.29 3.17 -21.73
CA GLN A 113 13.71 3.24 -23.14
C GLN A 113 14.93 4.14 -23.33
N ASP A 114 15.32 4.87 -22.30
CA ASP A 114 16.46 5.77 -22.27
C ASP A 114 17.75 5.03 -21.86
N ASN A 115 18.87 5.75 -21.92
CA ASN A 115 20.16 5.24 -21.43
C ASN A 115 20.31 5.34 -19.90
N MET A 116 19.38 6.00 -19.19
CA MET A 116 19.41 6.12 -17.72
C MET A 116 18.05 5.83 -17.09
N ILE A 117 18.07 5.14 -15.95
CA ILE A 117 16.87 4.95 -15.12
C ILE A 117 16.58 6.27 -14.39
N ARG A 118 15.44 6.88 -14.73
CA ARG A 118 14.91 8.10 -14.11
C ARG A 118 13.71 7.77 -13.22
N PRO A 119 13.29 8.66 -12.30
CA PRO A 119 12.17 8.43 -11.39
C PRO A 119 10.87 8.00 -12.10
N GLN A 120 10.63 8.50 -13.30
CA GLN A 120 9.45 8.16 -14.11
C GLN A 120 9.40 6.70 -14.56
N HIS A 121 10.52 6.00 -14.56
CA HIS A 121 10.62 4.57 -14.89
C HIS A 121 10.34 3.67 -13.69
N LEU A 122 10.27 4.23 -12.46
CA LEU A 122 9.87 3.48 -11.27
C LEU A 122 8.34 3.27 -11.24
N PRO A 123 7.86 2.24 -10.53
CA PRO A 123 6.43 2.06 -10.27
C PRO A 123 5.82 3.32 -9.62
N SER A 124 4.60 3.67 -10.02
CA SER A 124 3.87 4.83 -9.50
C SER A 124 3.61 4.78 -7.98
N THR A 125 3.68 3.60 -7.38
CA THR A 125 3.61 3.39 -5.93
C THR A 125 4.84 3.93 -5.21
N ILE A 126 6.00 3.94 -5.87
CA ILE A 126 7.29 4.41 -5.34
C ILE A 126 7.53 5.86 -5.74
N TYR A 127 7.37 6.16 -7.03
CA TYR A 127 7.53 7.51 -7.57
C TYR A 127 6.16 8.18 -7.73
N ARG A 128 5.80 9.02 -6.77
CA ARG A 128 4.75 10.02 -6.94
C ARG A 128 5.41 11.33 -7.38
N ARG A 129 5.17 11.76 -8.60
CA ARG A 129 5.60 13.08 -9.08
C ARG A 129 5.20 14.13 -8.04
N ARG A 130 6.17 14.79 -7.38
CA ARG A 130 5.92 15.98 -6.56
C ARG A 130 5.35 17.03 -7.49
N GLY A 131 4.05 17.27 -7.42
CA GLY A 131 3.34 18.21 -8.31
C GLY A 131 2.25 17.61 -9.19
N SER A 132 2.07 16.27 -9.20
CA SER A 132 0.83 15.69 -9.68
C SER A 132 0.02 15.23 -8.46
N PRO A 133 -1.06 15.92 -8.07
CA PRO A 133 -1.99 15.36 -7.11
C PRO A 133 -2.41 14.01 -7.70
N SER A 134 -2.24 12.95 -6.91
CA SER A 134 -2.66 11.59 -7.27
C SER A 134 -3.98 11.66 -8.02
N ALA A 135 -4.03 11.14 -9.25
CA ALA A 135 -5.26 11.12 -10.03
C ALA A 135 -6.43 10.47 -9.24
N SER A 136 -6.12 9.57 -8.31
CA SER A 136 -7.09 9.00 -7.37
C SER A 136 -7.50 9.98 -6.27
N LYS A 137 -6.59 10.88 -5.79
CA LYS A 137 -6.94 11.92 -4.81
C LYS A 137 -7.64 13.11 -5.47
N ARG A 138 -7.23 13.50 -6.70
CA ARG A 138 -7.98 14.48 -7.50
C ARG A 138 -9.36 13.94 -7.85
N LYS A 139 -9.45 12.72 -8.38
CA LYS A 139 -10.73 12.10 -8.71
C LYS A 139 -11.64 11.94 -7.47
N SER A 140 -11.10 11.72 -6.28
CA SER A 140 -11.89 11.65 -5.04
C SER A 140 -12.20 13.01 -4.43
N LEU A 141 -11.38 14.04 -4.66
CA LEU A 141 -11.67 15.43 -4.27
C LEU A 141 -12.65 16.04 -5.26
N ASP A 142 -12.44 15.89 -6.56
CA ASP A 142 -13.35 16.33 -7.60
C ASP A 142 -14.72 15.65 -7.49
N LEU A 143 -14.77 14.35 -7.22
CA LEU A 143 -16.03 13.62 -6.98
C LEU A 143 -16.76 14.08 -5.71
N LYS A 144 -16.04 14.39 -4.64
CA LYS A 144 -16.65 14.92 -3.41
C LYS A 144 -17.14 16.36 -3.59
N GLU A 145 -16.42 17.17 -4.33
CA GLU A 145 -16.79 18.53 -4.64
C GLU A 145 -18.03 18.54 -5.58
N ILE A 146 -18.03 17.70 -6.62
CA ILE A 146 -19.18 17.49 -7.51
C ILE A 146 -20.40 16.98 -6.70
N GLU A 147 -20.22 15.95 -5.87
CA GLU A 147 -21.28 15.39 -5.03
C GLU A 147 -21.88 16.42 -4.05
N LYS A 148 -21.03 17.31 -3.51
CA LYS A 148 -21.43 18.42 -2.66
C LYS A 148 -22.22 19.47 -3.45
N GLN A 149 -21.75 19.81 -4.65
CA GLN A 149 -22.36 20.81 -5.50
C GLN A 149 -23.72 20.34 -6.03
N GLU A 150 -23.84 19.09 -6.49
CA GLU A 150 -25.10 18.46 -6.86
C GLU A 150 -26.13 18.46 -5.70
N LEU A 151 -25.65 18.18 -4.48
CA LEU A 151 -26.52 18.21 -3.30
C LEU A 151 -27.01 19.61 -2.96
N LEU A 152 -26.14 20.63 -3.04
CA LEU A 152 -26.51 22.03 -2.80
C LEU A 152 -27.52 22.51 -3.82
N GLU A 153 -27.28 22.24 -5.12
CA GLU A 153 -28.24 22.61 -6.19
C GLU A 153 -29.59 21.93 -6.03
N ALA A 154 -29.61 20.65 -5.64
CA ALA A 154 -30.89 19.94 -5.41
C ALA A 154 -31.63 20.49 -4.21
N LEU A 155 -30.93 20.83 -3.12
CA LEU A 155 -31.57 21.45 -1.94
C LEU A 155 -32.06 22.87 -2.22
N GLU A 156 -31.31 23.66 -3.00
CA GLU A 156 -31.78 25.01 -3.43
C GLU A 156 -33.03 24.93 -4.29
N LYS A 157 -33.06 24.03 -5.29
CA LYS A 157 -34.24 23.84 -6.18
C LYS A 157 -35.46 23.35 -5.43
N THR A 158 -35.30 22.64 -4.33
CA THR A 158 -36.39 22.05 -3.53
C THR A 158 -36.69 22.82 -2.24
N GLY A 159 -36.13 24.04 -2.10
CA GLY A 159 -36.37 24.88 -0.90
C GLY A 159 -35.97 24.20 0.41
N GLY A 160 -34.96 23.32 0.39
CA GLY A 160 -34.49 22.54 1.54
C GLY A 160 -35.27 21.26 1.81
N ASN A 161 -36.19 20.85 0.94
CA ASN A 161 -36.96 19.62 1.10
C ASN A 161 -36.11 18.39 0.75
N GLN A 162 -35.71 17.66 1.79
CA GLN A 162 -34.82 16.48 1.64
C GLN A 162 -35.46 15.33 0.85
N SER A 163 -36.78 15.18 0.89
CA SER A 163 -37.47 14.12 0.16
C SER A 163 -37.50 14.42 -1.35
N GLU A 164 -37.82 15.65 -1.73
CA GLU A 164 -37.83 16.09 -3.13
C GLU A 164 -36.38 16.14 -3.70
N ALA A 165 -35.42 16.59 -2.91
CA ALA A 165 -33.98 16.54 -3.29
C ALA A 165 -33.52 15.11 -3.54
N ALA A 166 -34.00 14.13 -2.76
CA ALA A 166 -33.70 12.73 -2.94
C ALA A 166 -34.27 12.16 -4.25
N GLU A 167 -35.48 12.53 -4.60
CA GLU A 167 -36.13 12.19 -5.88
C GLU A 167 -35.35 12.79 -7.06
N LEU A 168 -35.00 14.08 -6.95
CA LEU A 168 -34.25 14.81 -8.00
C LEU A 168 -32.88 14.20 -8.28
N LEU A 169 -32.17 13.73 -7.24
CA LEU A 169 -30.88 13.07 -7.35
C LEU A 169 -30.99 11.55 -7.52
N ARG A 170 -32.19 10.97 -7.57
CA ARG A 170 -32.48 9.54 -7.68
C ARG A 170 -31.75 8.69 -6.61
N VAL A 171 -31.75 9.19 -5.39
CA VAL A 171 -31.16 8.53 -4.22
C VAL A 171 -32.18 8.41 -3.08
N SER A 172 -31.87 7.64 -2.04
CA SER A 172 -32.73 7.56 -0.87
C SER A 172 -32.62 8.83 0.00
N ARG A 173 -33.72 9.18 0.72
CA ARG A 173 -33.69 10.28 1.70
C ARG A 173 -32.61 10.11 2.75
N VAL A 174 -32.31 8.86 3.16
CA VAL A 174 -31.22 8.54 4.09
C VAL A 174 -29.86 8.92 3.49
N THR A 175 -29.69 8.72 2.19
CA THR A 175 -28.46 9.13 1.48
C THR A 175 -28.29 10.64 1.50
N ILE A 176 -29.33 11.42 1.27
CA ILE A 176 -29.29 12.89 1.37
C ILE A 176 -28.92 13.33 2.77
N TRP A 177 -29.56 12.79 3.80
CA TRP A 177 -29.24 13.09 5.20
C TRP A 177 -27.77 12.80 5.56
N ASN A 178 -27.23 11.64 5.14
CA ASN A 178 -25.85 11.27 5.35
C ASN A 178 -24.87 12.19 4.61
N ARG A 179 -25.21 12.60 3.38
CA ARG A 179 -24.39 13.54 2.60
C ARG A 179 -24.40 14.92 3.25
N MET A 180 -25.57 15.44 3.68
CA MET A 180 -25.68 16.70 4.42
C MET A 180 -24.82 16.69 5.69
N LYS A 181 -24.91 15.64 6.51
CA LYS A 181 -24.08 15.47 7.71
C LYS A 181 -22.58 15.44 7.39
N ARG A 182 -22.19 14.73 6.33
CA ARG A 182 -20.79 14.61 5.91
C ARG A 182 -20.21 15.93 5.41
N PHE A 183 -21.00 16.76 4.75
CA PHE A 183 -20.60 18.06 4.21
C PHE A 183 -20.91 19.25 5.12
N GLY A 184 -21.48 19.01 6.30
CA GLY A 184 -21.82 20.07 7.26
C GLY A 184 -22.92 21.02 6.76
N ILE A 185 -23.84 20.55 5.91
CA ILE A 185 -24.92 21.33 5.32
C ILE A 185 -26.14 21.27 6.22
N ASN A 186 -26.63 22.42 6.72
CA ASN A 186 -27.90 22.56 7.44
C ASN A 186 -28.92 23.17 6.49
N ALA A 187 -29.97 22.42 6.15
CA ALA A 187 -31.09 22.95 5.41
C ALA A 187 -32.13 23.50 6.40
N GLU A 188 -32.16 24.81 6.58
CA GLU A 188 -33.27 25.47 7.24
C GLU A 188 -34.45 25.54 6.26
N ARG A 189 -35.60 24.96 6.62
CA ARG A 189 -36.83 25.09 5.85
C ARG A 189 -37.29 26.57 5.88
N ARG A 190 -37.25 27.27 4.75
CA ARG A 190 -38.00 28.50 4.56
C ARG A 190 -39.49 28.13 4.57
N ILE A 191 -40.16 28.45 5.65
CA ILE A 191 -41.63 28.38 5.73
C ILE A 191 -42.17 29.64 5.03
N GLU A 192 -42.57 29.52 3.77
CA GLU A 192 -43.40 30.54 3.13
C GLU A 192 -44.83 30.38 3.67
N VAL A 193 -45.22 31.30 4.55
CA VAL A 193 -46.62 31.46 4.96
C VAL A 193 -47.36 32.10 3.76
N ARG A 194 -48.10 31.30 3.01
CA ARG A 194 -49.09 31.84 2.07
C ARG A 194 -50.21 32.47 2.88
N THR A 195 -50.21 33.81 2.93
CA THR A 195 -51.38 34.60 3.36
C THR A 195 -52.41 34.57 2.23
N ASN A 196 -53.59 34.05 2.54
CA ASN A 196 -54.78 34.12 1.68
C ASN A 196 -55.35 35.55 1.67
#